data_3d060d6e59d4819c034574f04289b9d8
#
_entry.id   3d060d6e59d4819c034574f04289b9d8
#
_cell.length_a   1.000
_cell.length_b   1.000
_cell.length_c   1.000
_cell.angle_alpha   90.00
_cell.angle_beta   90.00
_cell.angle_gamma   90.00
#
_symmetry.space_group_name_H-M   'P 1'
#
loop_
_entity.id
_entity.type
_entity.pdbx_description
1 polymer ?
#
loop_
_entity_poly.entity_id
_entity_poly.type
_entity_poly.pdbx_seq_one_letter_code
_entity_poly.pdbx_strand_id
1 'polypeptide(L)'
;LVKGGTEEQKQTWLPKLATAEVMPAVAVTEPDYGSDVAGIKVTATPAAGPNGEDGWVINGVKTWCTFGARADALTLLARTDPDRSKTHRGLTLFIVPKPRGDSHGFELTQDPVDVDGTSRVGKMEGRPIDTIGYRGMHSYEVALEDWWVPAANQVGMEDGLGKGFYYQMAGFENGRLQTAARAVGVMQAAYEAALDYAENRKVFGEAIIDYQLTRAKLGRMAVLTQAGRQFSYAVATLMGKGEGAMEASMVKAYVCKAAEWVSREAMQIHGGMGYAEEFPVSRLYVDARVLSIFEGADETLCLKVIARQLVSAQS
;
A
#
# COMPACT_ATOMS: atom_id res chain seq x y z
N LEU A 1 10.29 -9.61 3.10
CA LEU A 1 10.85 -10.81 3.75
C LEU A 1 11.57 -11.72 2.75
N VAL A 2 10.94 -12.05 1.59
CA VAL A 2 11.54 -12.90 0.54
C VAL A 2 12.92 -12.42 0.11
N LYS A 3 13.11 -11.11 -0.06
CA LYS A 3 14.37 -10.50 -0.53
C LYS A 3 15.43 -10.32 0.56
N GLY A 4 15.03 -10.14 1.82
CA GLY A 4 15.94 -9.71 2.88
C GLY A 4 15.93 -10.57 4.14
N GLY A 5 14.96 -11.46 4.31
CA GLY A 5 14.90 -12.36 5.47
C GLY A 5 15.95 -13.45 5.45
N THR A 6 16.41 -13.88 6.61
CA THR A 6 17.22 -15.11 6.75
C THR A 6 16.38 -16.34 6.37
N GLU A 7 17.01 -17.47 6.09
CA GLU A 7 16.27 -18.71 5.79
C GLU A 7 15.36 -19.12 6.95
N GLU A 8 15.80 -18.95 8.19
CA GLU A 8 14.98 -19.21 9.38
C GLU A 8 13.74 -18.30 9.42
N GLN A 9 13.92 -17.00 9.20
CA GLN A 9 12.80 -16.04 9.11
C GLN A 9 11.84 -16.38 7.98
N LYS A 10 12.35 -16.78 6.81
CA LYS A 10 11.52 -17.21 5.69
C LYS A 10 10.70 -18.45 6.01
N GLN A 11 11.34 -19.47 6.59
CA GLN A 11 10.66 -20.71 6.99
C GLN A 11 9.63 -20.49 8.08
N THR A 12 9.88 -19.57 9.01
CA THR A 12 8.96 -19.25 10.10
C THR A 12 7.73 -18.48 9.61
N TRP A 13 7.92 -17.49 8.74
CA TRP A 13 6.87 -16.52 8.40
C TRP A 13 6.19 -16.77 7.07
N LEU A 14 6.92 -17.15 5.99
CA LEU A 14 6.33 -17.22 4.65
C LEU A 14 5.21 -18.24 4.51
N PRO A 15 5.27 -19.45 5.08
CA PRO A 15 4.16 -20.40 5.00
C PRO A 15 2.87 -19.84 5.64
N LYS A 16 3.00 -19.21 6.81
CA LYS A 16 1.87 -18.62 7.55
C LYS A 16 1.27 -17.41 6.83
N LEU A 17 2.12 -16.60 6.18
CA LEU A 17 1.69 -15.47 5.36
C LEU A 17 0.96 -15.96 4.09
N ALA A 18 1.45 -17.04 3.47
CA ALA A 18 0.86 -17.60 2.25
C ALA A 18 -0.53 -18.21 2.48
N THR A 19 -0.76 -18.78 3.66
CA THR A 19 -2.05 -19.37 4.07
C THR A 19 -3.00 -18.37 4.74
N ALA A 20 -2.55 -17.11 4.95
CA ALA A 20 -3.24 -16.10 5.75
C ALA A 20 -3.50 -16.53 7.23
N GLU A 21 -2.77 -17.52 7.74
CA GLU A 21 -2.70 -17.82 9.17
C GLU A 21 -2.19 -16.61 9.95
N VAL A 22 -1.18 -15.94 9.40
CA VAL A 22 -0.68 -14.63 9.85
C VAL A 22 -1.02 -13.58 8.80
N MET A 23 -1.79 -12.58 9.18
CA MET A 23 -2.11 -11.43 8.34
C MET A 23 -1.15 -10.28 8.64
N PRO A 24 -0.34 -9.83 7.68
CA PRO A 24 0.57 -8.71 7.89
C PRO A 24 -0.10 -7.37 7.52
N ALA A 25 0.35 -6.29 8.15
CA ALA A 25 0.12 -4.93 7.69
C ALA A 25 1.46 -4.23 7.46
N VAL A 26 1.47 -3.28 6.51
CA VAL A 26 2.67 -2.48 6.19
C VAL A 26 2.63 -1.19 6.99
N ALA A 27 3.69 -0.89 7.73
CA ALA A 27 3.85 0.29 8.58
C ALA A 27 5.11 1.07 8.18
N VAL A 28 5.00 1.86 7.10
CA VAL A 28 6.11 2.64 6.52
C VAL A 28 5.85 4.12 6.62
N THR A 29 4.70 4.58 6.15
CA THR A 29 4.32 5.99 6.06
C THR A 29 4.17 6.61 7.45
N GLU A 30 4.59 7.85 7.59
CA GLU A 30 4.42 8.66 8.79
C GLU A 30 3.58 9.91 8.45
N PRO A 31 2.99 10.61 9.44
CA PRO A 31 2.16 11.78 9.18
C PRO A 31 2.84 12.83 8.27
N ASP A 32 4.13 13.07 8.44
CA ASP A 32 4.91 14.05 7.67
C ASP A 32 5.68 13.43 6.47
N TYR A 33 5.72 12.08 6.35
CA TYR A 33 6.60 11.37 5.40
C TYR A 33 5.83 10.28 4.63
N GLY A 34 5.24 10.65 3.49
CA GLY A 34 4.64 9.71 2.55
C GLY A 34 5.61 9.32 1.42
N SER A 35 5.79 10.20 0.44
CA SER A 35 6.72 9.97 -0.69
C SER A 35 8.20 10.03 -0.30
N ASP A 36 8.55 10.80 0.73
CA ASP A 36 9.92 10.90 1.26
C ASP A 36 10.16 9.88 2.37
N VAL A 37 10.12 8.60 2.00
CA VAL A 37 10.37 7.49 2.93
C VAL A 37 11.75 7.56 3.59
N ALA A 38 12.74 8.14 2.93
CA ALA A 38 14.09 8.28 3.49
C ALA A 38 14.15 9.22 4.71
N GLY A 39 13.19 10.14 4.82
CA GLY A 39 13.10 11.14 5.89
C GLY A 39 12.39 10.66 7.16
N ILE A 40 11.83 9.46 7.22
CA ILE A 40 11.04 8.97 8.36
C ILE A 40 11.75 9.13 9.70
N LYS A 41 10.94 9.34 10.75
CA LYS A 41 11.40 9.71 12.11
C LYS A 41 11.20 8.62 13.16
N VAL A 42 10.32 7.65 12.92
CA VAL A 42 10.15 6.51 13.84
C VAL A 42 11.49 5.84 14.05
N THR A 43 11.90 5.71 15.31
CA THR A 43 13.20 5.17 15.71
C THR A 43 13.08 3.74 16.23
N ALA A 44 14.15 2.97 16.07
CA ALA A 44 14.37 1.73 16.78
C ALA A 44 15.76 1.80 17.42
N THR A 45 15.83 1.71 18.75
CA THR A 45 17.09 1.77 19.52
C THR A 45 17.34 0.42 20.17
N PRO A 46 18.59 -0.06 20.24
CA PRO A 46 18.92 -1.31 20.92
C PRO A 46 18.49 -1.24 22.40
N ALA A 47 17.92 -2.32 22.91
CA ALA A 47 17.52 -2.44 24.31
C ALA A 47 17.41 -3.92 24.70
N ALA A 48 17.69 -4.22 25.99
CA ALA A 48 17.46 -5.55 26.53
C ALA A 48 15.96 -5.80 26.74
N GLY A 49 15.51 -7.01 26.43
CA GLY A 49 14.14 -7.46 26.66
C GLY A 49 13.86 -7.83 28.14
N PRO A 50 12.61 -8.26 28.43
CA PRO A 50 12.18 -8.59 29.80
C PRO A 50 13.04 -9.66 30.48
N ASN A 51 13.64 -10.58 29.71
CA ASN A 51 14.49 -11.67 30.21
C ASN A 51 15.99 -11.41 29.90
N GLY A 52 16.36 -10.19 29.52
CA GLY A 52 17.74 -9.82 29.19
C GLY A 52 18.19 -10.21 27.78
N GLU A 53 17.29 -10.66 26.91
CA GLU A 53 17.57 -10.91 25.48
C GLU A 53 17.74 -9.62 24.69
N ASP A 54 18.58 -9.69 23.64
CA ASP A 54 18.81 -8.54 22.75
C ASP A 54 17.55 -8.21 21.93
N GLY A 55 17.27 -6.92 21.78
CA GLY A 55 16.14 -6.43 21.00
C GLY A 55 16.21 -4.95 20.70
N TRP A 56 15.07 -4.40 20.32
CA TRP A 56 14.90 -3.03 19.89
C TRP A 56 13.67 -2.42 20.52
N VAL A 57 13.78 -1.19 21.00
CA VAL A 57 12.64 -0.37 21.41
C VAL A 57 12.27 0.58 20.29
N ILE A 58 11.02 0.53 19.87
CA ILE A 58 10.47 1.31 18.76
C ILE A 58 9.60 2.44 19.30
N ASN A 59 9.87 3.66 18.82
CA ASN A 59 9.15 4.88 19.21
C ASN A 59 8.72 5.68 17.99
N GLY A 60 7.48 6.17 17.98
CA GLY A 60 6.93 7.09 17.00
C GLY A 60 5.58 6.68 16.44
N VAL A 61 5.15 7.32 15.36
CA VAL A 61 3.82 7.16 14.78
C VAL A 61 3.91 6.76 13.31
N LYS A 62 3.22 5.68 12.95
CA LYS A 62 2.98 5.27 11.58
C LYS A 62 1.54 5.57 11.19
N THR A 63 1.30 5.88 9.92
CA THR A 63 -0.04 6.16 9.41
C THR A 63 -0.33 5.37 8.13
N TRP A 64 -1.59 5.30 7.75
CA TRP A 64 -2.05 4.55 6.60
C TRP A 64 -1.70 3.05 6.65
N CYS A 65 -1.63 2.50 7.86
CA CYS A 65 -1.41 1.07 8.06
C CYS A 65 -2.69 0.30 7.73
N THR A 66 -2.81 -0.16 6.49
CA THR A 66 -3.98 -0.91 6.03
C THR A 66 -4.09 -2.22 6.83
N PHE A 67 -5.30 -2.51 7.34
CA PHE A 67 -5.58 -3.62 8.25
C PHE A 67 -4.82 -3.60 9.57
N GLY A 68 -4.25 -2.48 9.99
CA GLY A 68 -3.41 -2.38 11.18
C GLY A 68 -4.00 -3.02 12.44
N ALA A 69 -5.31 -2.86 12.72
CA ALA A 69 -5.96 -3.52 13.85
C ALA A 69 -6.07 -5.04 13.66
N ARG A 70 -6.48 -5.50 12.48
CA ARG A 70 -6.73 -6.92 12.17
C ARG A 70 -5.47 -7.73 11.86
N ALA A 71 -4.33 -7.07 11.68
CA ALA A 71 -3.06 -7.72 11.42
C ALA A 71 -2.53 -8.44 12.67
N ASP A 72 -1.83 -9.57 12.45
CA ASP A 72 -1.08 -10.29 13.49
C ASP A 72 0.35 -9.78 13.59
N ALA A 73 0.83 -9.07 12.57
CA ALA A 73 2.16 -8.48 12.55
C ALA A 73 2.19 -7.24 11.68
N LEU A 74 3.03 -6.27 12.05
CA LEU A 74 3.37 -5.13 11.21
C LEU A 74 4.75 -5.38 10.57
N THR A 75 4.87 -5.16 9.26
CA THR A 75 6.18 -4.96 8.63
C THR A 75 6.51 -3.48 8.75
N LEU A 76 7.35 -3.15 9.73
CA LEU A 76 7.59 -1.79 10.17
C LEU A 76 8.99 -1.31 9.77
N LEU A 77 9.07 -0.18 9.08
CA LEU A 77 10.32 0.48 8.73
C LEU A 77 10.64 1.54 9.79
N ALA A 78 11.81 1.44 10.42
CA ALA A 78 12.26 2.40 11.43
C ALA A 78 13.71 2.83 11.20
N ARG A 79 14.08 3.94 11.78
CA ARG A 79 15.45 4.45 11.80
C ARG A 79 16.22 3.82 12.96
N THR A 80 17.25 3.07 12.60
CA THR A 80 18.19 2.46 13.56
C THR A 80 19.50 3.25 13.68
N ASP A 81 19.84 4.07 12.69
CA ASP A 81 21.01 4.91 12.73
C ASP A 81 20.63 6.35 13.07
N PRO A 82 21.15 6.91 14.16
CA PRO A 82 20.87 8.30 14.56
C PRO A 82 21.46 9.34 13.61
N ASP A 83 22.50 8.96 12.83
CA ASP A 83 23.07 9.86 11.82
C ASP A 83 22.13 10.00 10.61
N ARG A 84 21.41 11.10 10.59
CA ARG A 84 20.44 11.40 9.52
C ARG A 84 21.08 11.65 8.16
N SER A 85 22.39 11.93 8.09
CA SER A 85 23.10 12.08 6.82
C SER A 85 23.14 10.77 6.02
N LYS A 86 23.01 9.63 6.69
CA LYS A 86 22.89 8.31 6.05
C LYS A 86 21.56 8.11 5.32
N THR A 87 20.59 9.01 5.51
CA THR A 87 19.29 8.99 4.81
C THR A 87 18.63 7.60 4.83
N HIS A 88 18.39 6.99 3.67
CA HIS A 88 17.78 5.67 3.52
C HIS A 88 18.64 4.51 4.04
N ARG A 89 19.97 4.68 4.15
CA ARG A 89 20.91 3.66 4.67
C ARG A 89 20.87 3.53 6.19
N GLY A 90 20.19 4.43 6.88
CA GLY A 90 19.95 4.33 8.33
C GLY A 90 18.61 3.68 8.69
N LEU A 91 17.91 3.06 7.73
CA LEU A 91 16.59 2.48 7.93
C LEU A 91 16.63 0.95 7.92
N THR A 92 15.98 0.35 8.91
CA THR A 92 15.89 -1.12 9.08
C THR A 92 14.43 -1.56 9.09
N LEU A 93 14.16 -2.73 8.57
CA LEU A 93 12.82 -3.33 8.51
C LEU A 93 12.64 -4.34 9.63
N PHE A 94 11.52 -4.28 10.32
CA PHE A 94 11.16 -5.15 11.42
C PHE A 94 9.85 -5.90 11.16
N ILE A 95 9.75 -7.12 11.69
CA ILE A 95 8.49 -7.81 11.87
C ILE A 95 8.05 -7.55 13.30
N VAL A 96 6.93 -6.87 13.49
CA VAL A 96 6.40 -6.51 14.81
C VAL A 96 5.12 -7.29 15.06
N PRO A 97 5.18 -8.44 15.75
CA PRO A 97 4.00 -9.22 16.09
C PRO A 97 3.10 -8.44 17.05
N LYS A 98 1.81 -8.61 16.90
CA LYS A 98 0.80 -8.11 17.82
C LYS A 98 -0.46 -9.00 17.77
N PRO A 99 -1.29 -9.02 18.83
CA PRO A 99 -2.60 -9.64 18.78
C PRO A 99 -3.49 -8.97 17.71
N ARG A 100 -4.40 -9.74 17.12
CA ARG A 100 -5.48 -9.19 16.28
C ARG A 100 -6.40 -8.34 17.14
N GLY A 101 -6.71 -7.13 16.68
CA GLY A 101 -7.77 -6.29 17.21
C GLY A 101 -9.05 -6.38 16.37
N ASP A 102 -10.08 -5.69 16.78
CA ASP A 102 -11.28 -5.50 15.99
C ASP A 102 -11.13 -4.36 14.95
N SER A 103 -12.24 -3.99 14.31
CA SER A 103 -12.24 -2.96 13.27
C SER A 103 -12.22 -1.52 13.81
N HIS A 104 -12.31 -1.31 15.11
CA HIS A 104 -12.50 0.02 15.72
C HIS A 104 -11.25 0.59 16.36
N GLY A 105 -10.11 -0.09 16.20
CA GLY A 105 -8.85 0.30 16.79
C GLY A 105 -8.36 -0.73 17.82
N PHE A 106 -7.24 -0.42 18.46
CA PHE A 106 -6.66 -1.28 19.50
C PHE A 106 -5.73 -0.50 20.42
N GLU A 107 -5.63 -0.95 21.66
CA GLU A 107 -4.64 -0.52 22.64
C GLU A 107 -3.96 -1.77 23.21
N LEU A 108 -2.64 -1.80 23.19
CA LEU A 108 -1.83 -2.92 23.66
C LEU A 108 -0.74 -2.41 24.58
N THR A 109 -0.43 -3.19 25.60
CA THR A 109 0.69 -2.96 26.51
C THR A 109 1.57 -4.20 26.59
N GLN A 110 2.87 -3.99 26.79
CA GLN A 110 3.84 -5.05 27.02
C GLN A 110 4.29 -5.05 28.48
N ASP A 111 4.88 -6.16 28.92
CA ASP A 111 5.60 -6.21 30.17
C ASP A 111 6.77 -5.20 30.15
N PRO A 112 7.14 -4.64 31.33
CA PRO A 112 8.21 -3.67 31.40
C PRO A 112 9.53 -4.22 30.86
N VAL A 113 10.23 -3.38 30.08
CA VAL A 113 11.59 -3.64 29.57
C VAL A 113 12.55 -2.62 30.14
N ASP A 114 13.83 -3.00 30.29
CA ASP A 114 14.86 -2.06 30.69
C ASP A 114 15.41 -1.32 29.46
N VAL A 115 15.27 0.00 29.50
CA VAL A 115 15.85 0.87 28.49
C VAL A 115 16.81 1.83 29.22
N ASP A 116 18.10 1.67 29.01
CA ASP A 116 19.16 2.47 29.63
C ASP A 116 19.06 2.54 31.17
N GLY A 117 18.79 1.42 31.81
CA GLY A 117 18.63 1.33 33.28
C GLY A 117 17.29 1.87 33.80
N THR A 118 16.34 2.15 32.91
CA THR A 118 14.99 2.62 33.27
C THR A 118 13.94 1.60 32.82
N SER A 119 13.16 1.10 33.78
CA SER A 119 12.03 0.20 33.47
C SER A 119 10.91 0.99 32.77
N ARG A 120 10.52 0.55 31.56
CA ARG A 120 9.48 1.18 30.74
C ARG A 120 8.45 0.16 30.28
N VAL A 121 7.20 0.59 30.16
CA VAL A 121 6.09 -0.23 29.67
C VAL A 121 5.83 0.14 28.22
N GLY A 122 6.02 -0.82 27.31
CA GLY A 122 5.73 -0.62 25.90
C GLY A 122 4.23 -0.49 25.63
N LYS A 123 3.86 0.49 24.83
CA LYS A 123 2.47 0.72 24.39
C LYS A 123 2.36 0.79 22.88
N MET A 124 1.29 0.23 22.34
CA MET A 124 0.93 0.38 20.94
C MET A 124 -0.57 0.70 20.85
N GLU A 125 -0.88 1.82 20.21
CA GLU A 125 -2.27 2.25 19.97
C GLU A 125 -2.52 2.35 18.47
N GLY A 126 -3.64 1.82 18.00
CA GLY A 126 -4.10 1.95 16.61
C GLY A 126 -5.45 2.63 16.54
N ARG A 127 -5.54 3.76 15.83
CA ARG A 127 -6.77 4.51 15.58
C ARG A 127 -7.18 4.42 14.12
N PRO A 128 -8.45 4.11 13.81
CA PRO A 128 -8.92 4.06 12.43
C PRO A 128 -8.91 5.45 11.80
N ILE A 129 -8.64 5.49 10.50
CA ILE A 129 -8.72 6.70 9.69
C ILE A 129 -10.01 6.64 8.87
N ASP A 130 -10.90 7.59 9.05
CA ASP A 130 -12.11 7.73 8.26
C ASP A 130 -11.76 8.18 6.84
N THR A 131 -12.21 7.43 5.85
CA THR A 131 -11.91 7.69 4.44
C THR A 131 -13.19 7.89 3.62
N ILE A 132 -13.11 8.69 2.55
CA ILE A 132 -14.25 8.95 1.65
C ILE A 132 -14.67 7.71 0.85
N GLY A 133 -13.75 6.76 0.65
CA GLY A 133 -13.97 5.49 -0.04
C GLY A 133 -12.98 4.44 0.43
N TYR A 134 -12.92 3.30 -0.30
CA TYR A 134 -12.02 2.21 0.04
C TYR A 134 -12.25 1.65 1.46
N ARG A 135 -13.49 1.74 1.93
CA ARG A 135 -13.88 1.53 3.33
C ARG A 135 -13.72 0.09 3.81
N GLY A 136 -13.71 -0.88 2.91
CA GLY A 136 -13.42 -2.29 3.24
C GLY A 136 -11.97 -2.56 3.63
N MET A 137 -11.08 -1.61 3.35
CA MET A 137 -9.63 -1.67 3.57
C MET A 137 -9.22 -0.75 4.73
N HIS A 138 -9.84 -0.85 5.88
CA HIS A 138 -9.60 0.03 7.02
C HIS A 138 -8.12 0.35 7.21
N SER A 139 -7.77 1.64 7.21
CA SER A 139 -6.42 2.15 7.45
C SER A 139 -6.32 2.72 8.86
N TYR A 140 -5.14 2.63 9.46
CA TYR A 140 -4.91 3.04 10.84
C TYR A 140 -3.71 3.96 10.95
N GLU A 141 -3.80 4.90 11.89
CA GLU A 141 -2.64 5.48 12.55
C GLU A 141 -2.24 4.55 13.68
N VAL A 142 -0.93 4.24 13.78
CA VAL A 142 -0.39 3.34 14.80
C VAL A 142 0.73 4.08 15.54
N ALA A 143 0.48 4.41 16.80
CA ALA A 143 1.45 5.00 17.71
C ALA A 143 2.17 3.91 18.50
N LEU A 144 3.48 4.02 18.60
CA LEU A 144 4.34 3.13 19.39
C LEU A 144 5.10 4.00 20.42
N GLU A 145 5.02 3.60 21.67
CA GLU A 145 5.74 4.20 22.79
C GLU A 145 6.49 3.09 23.52
N ASP A 146 7.81 3.16 23.50
CA ASP A 146 8.71 2.16 24.10
C ASP A 146 8.38 0.69 23.75
N TRP A 147 7.86 0.46 22.54
CA TRP A 147 7.45 -0.87 22.08
C TRP A 147 8.65 -1.73 21.75
N TRP A 148 8.86 -2.77 22.55
CA TRP A 148 10.00 -3.67 22.39
C TRP A 148 9.74 -4.81 21.39
N VAL A 149 10.77 -5.15 20.61
CA VAL A 149 10.78 -6.33 19.72
C VAL A 149 12.11 -7.05 19.83
N PRO A 150 12.14 -8.41 19.84
CA PRO A 150 13.38 -9.16 19.89
C PRO A 150 14.25 -8.91 18.64
N ALA A 151 15.56 -9.02 18.78
CA ALA A 151 16.51 -8.88 17.68
C ALA A 151 16.22 -9.84 16.52
N ALA A 152 15.70 -11.03 16.79
CA ALA A 152 15.27 -12.02 15.80
C ALA A 152 14.19 -11.49 14.84
N ASN A 153 13.47 -10.44 15.19
CA ASN A 153 12.44 -9.81 14.37
C ASN A 153 12.97 -8.72 13.44
N GLN A 154 14.24 -8.35 13.55
CA GLN A 154 14.92 -7.53 12.54
C GLN A 154 15.11 -8.34 11.25
N VAL A 155 14.54 -7.89 10.16
CA VAL A 155 14.61 -8.60 8.87
C VAL A 155 16.04 -8.67 8.37
N GLY A 156 16.54 -9.89 8.17
CA GLY A 156 17.90 -10.16 7.72
C GLY A 156 18.95 -10.09 8.83
N MET A 157 18.53 -9.94 10.09
CA MET A 157 19.40 -9.86 11.25
C MET A 157 20.49 -8.79 11.04
N GLU A 158 21.73 -9.02 11.45
CA GLU A 158 22.84 -8.07 11.30
C GLU A 158 23.08 -7.64 9.86
N ASP A 159 22.99 -8.56 8.91
CA ASP A 159 23.10 -8.26 7.47
C ASP A 159 21.99 -7.36 6.94
N GLY A 160 20.86 -7.30 7.62
CA GLY A 160 19.70 -6.48 7.27
C GLY A 160 19.74 -5.07 7.84
N LEU A 161 20.66 -4.77 8.75
CA LEU A 161 20.79 -3.46 9.38
C LEU A 161 21.09 -2.37 8.32
N GLY A 162 20.28 -1.31 8.32
CA GLY A 162 20.38 -0.23 7.33
C GLY A 162 19.92 -0.58 5.90
N LYS A 163 19.42 -1.80 5.66
CA LYS A 163 18.93 -2.25 4.33
C LYS A 163 17.39 -2.25 4.20
N GLY A 164 16.68 -1.85 5.24
CA GLY A 164 15.21 -1.89 5.27
C GLY A 164 14.55 -1.11 4.14
N PHE A 165 15.12 0.05 3.78
CA PHE A 165 14.62 0.84 2.65
C PHE A 165 14.63 0.05 1.33
N TYR A 166 15.71 -0.65 1.04
CA TYR A 166 15.84 -1.42 -0.22
C TYR A 166 14.85 -2.58 -0.26
N TYR A 167 14.66 -3.28 0.86
CA TYR A 167 13.69 -4.36 0.97
C TYR A 167 12.26 -3.86 0.76
N GLN A 168 11.94 -2.68 1.32
CA GLN A 168 10.64 -2.06 1.17
C GLN A 168 10.39 -1.58 -0.27
N MET A 169 11.39 -0.98 -0.91
CA MET A 169 11.25 -0.53 -2.31
C MET A 169 11.03 -1.70 -3.27
N ALA A 170 11.73 -2.82 -3.07
CA ALA A 170 11.49 -4.05 -3.85
C ALA A 170 10.08 -4.61 -3.63
N GLY A 171 9.53 -4.47 -2.42
CA GLY A 171 8.13 -4.81 -2.13
C GLY A 171 7.14 -3.92 -2.88
N PHE A 172 7.40 -2.61 -2.95
CA PHE A 172 6.56 -1.65 -3.65
C PHE A 172 6.50 -1.85 -5.17
N GLU A 173 7.52 -2.42 -5.80
CA GLU A 173 7.47 -2.77 -7.23
C GLU A 173 6.31 -3.74 -7.52
N ASN A 174 6.18 -4.79 -6.71
CA ASN A 174 5.06 -5.72 -6.78
C ASN A 174 3.72 -5.03 -6.42
N GLY A 175 3.72 -4.17 -5.40
CA GLY A 175 2.55 -3.38 -5.00
C GLY A 175 2.02 -2.50 -6.12
N ARG A 176 2.90 -1.89 -6.93
CA ARG A 176 2.51 -1.07 -8.09
C ARG A 176 1.78 -1.88 -9.14
N LEU A 177 2.30 -3.04 -9.51
CA LEU A 177 1.64 -3.94 -10.46
C LEU A 177 0.28 -4.44 -9.92
N GLN A 178 0.23 -4.81 -8.64
CA GLN A 178 -1.01 -5.22 -7.99
C GLN A 178 -2.05 -4.07 -8.00
N THR A 179 -1.62 -2.83 -7.78
CA THR A 179 -2.49 -1.66 -7.85
C THR A 179 -3.01 -1.42 -9.27
N ALA A 180 -2.17 -1.57 -10.29
CA ALA A 180 -2.59 -1.49 -11.69
C ALA A 180 -3.63 -2.57 -12.03
N ALA A 181 -3.41 -3.81 -11.59
CA ALA A 181 -4.37 -4.91 -11.79
C ALA A 181 -5.73 -4.62 -11.11
N ARG A 182 -5.70 -4.06 -9.91
CA ARG A 182 -6.90 -3.60 -9.19
C ARG A 182 -7.63 -2.50 -9.95
N ALA A 183 -6.89 -1.53 -10.49
CA ALA A 183 -7.45 -0.45 -11.33
C ALA A 183 -8.11 -1.00 -12.60
N VAL A 184 -7.56 -2.03 -13.23
CA VAL A 184 -8.20 -2.75 -14.35
C VAL A 184 -9.53 -3.36 -13.91
N GLY A 185 -9.60 -3.98 -12.74
CA GLY A 185 -10.84 -4.53 -12.18
C GLY A 185 -11.91 -3.45 -11.95
N VAL A 186 -11.52 -2.29 -11.41
CA VAL A 186 -12.41 -1.13 -11.23
C VAL A 186 -12.94 -0.62 -12.56
N MET A 187 -12.05 -0.48 -13.57
CA MET A 187 -12.46 -0.06 -14.92
C MET A 187 -13.45 -1.05 -15.54
N GLN A 188 -13.21 -2.34 -15.41
CA GLN A 188 -14.09 -3.39 -15.95
C GLN A 188 -15.48 -3.31 -15.30
N ALA A 189 -15.56 -3.25 -13.96
CA ALA A 189 -16.82 -3.14 -13.24
C ALA A 189 -17.59 -1.86 -13.57
N ALA A 190 -16.88 -0.73 -13.68
CA ALA A 190 -17.48 0.54 -14.06
C ALA A 190 -18.02 0.53 -15.50
N TYR A 191 -17.26 -0.07 -16.43
CA TYR A 191 -17.69 -0.23 -17.82
C TYR A 191 -18.94 -1.12 -17.94
N GLU A 192 -18.96 -2.27 -17.29
CA GLU A 192 -20.09 -3.20 -17.33
C GLU A 192 -21.36 -2.57 -16.75
N ALA A 193 -21.24 -1.89 -15.59
CA ALA A 193 -22.36 -1.18 -15.01
C ALA A 193 -22.90 -0.06 -15.90
N ALA A 194 -22.00 0.69 -16.57
CA ALA A 194 -22.38 1.75 -17.49
C ALA A 194 -23.05 1.22 -18.75
N LEU A 195 -22.58 0.08 -19.29
CA LEU A 195 -23.15 -0.58 -20.45
C LEU A 195 -24.57 -1.06 -20.16
N ASP A 196 -24.74 -1.83 -19.09
CA ASP A 196 -26.07 -2.34 -18.65
C ASP A 196 -27.06 -1.20 -18.43
N TYR A 197 -26.65 -0.14 -17.72
CA TYR A 197 -27.49 1.02 -17.50
C TYR A 197 -27.87 1.73 -18.81
N ALA A 198 -26.94 1.85 -19.75
CA ALA A 198 -27.16 2.52 -21.02
C ALA A 198 -28.14 1.76 -21.92
N GLU A 199 -28.16 0.44 -21.87
CA GLU A 199 -29.09 -0.41 -22.62
C GLU A 199 -30.52 -0.31 -22.07
N ASN A 200 -30.66 -0.18 -20.75
CA ASN A 200 -31.96 -0.25 -20.08
C ASN A 200 -32.61 1.11 -19.84
N ARG A 201 -31.83 2.20 -19.71
CA ARG A 201 -32.32 3.55 -19.45
C ARG A 201 -32.80 4.23 -20.72
N LYS A 202 -34.03 4.70 -20.72
CA LYS A 202 -34.61 5.49 -21.84
C LYS A 202 -34.72 6.96 -21.48
N VAL A 203 -34.36 7.81 -22.43
CA VAL A 203 -34.47 9.28 -22.35
C VAL A 203 -34.93 9.79 -23.71
N PHE A 204 -35.93 10.69 -23.73
CA PHE A 204 -36.57 11.17 -24.96
C PHE A 204 -37.11 10.05 -25.86
N GLY A 205 -37.55 8.92 -25.28
CA GLY A 205 -38.15 7.79 -25.98
C GLY A 205 -37.20 6.69 -26.46
N GLU A 206 -35.86 6.93 -26.45
CA GLU A 206 -34.83 6.02 -26.91
C GLU A 206 -33.92 5.54 -25.78
N ALA A 207 -33.30 4.39 -25.89
CA ALA A 207 -32.28 3.92 -24.96
C ALA A 207 -31.04 4.85 -25.05
N ILE A 208 -30.43 5.16 -23.89
CA ILE A 208 -29.29 6.09 -23.92
C ILE A 208 -28.07 5.54 -24.67
N ILE A 209 -27.97 4.23 -24.85
CA ILE A 209 -26.95 3.60 -25.69
C ILE A 209 -27.09 3.97 -27.16
N ASP A 210 -28.27 4.39 -27.62
CA ASP A 210 -28.49 4.78 -29.02
C ASP A 210 -27.95 6.16 -29.37
N TYR A 211 -27.61 6.97 -28.36
CA TYR A 211 -27.00 8.27 -28.55
C TYR A 211 -25.48 8.15 -28.84
N GLN A 212 -25.02 8.88 -29.85
CA GLN A 212 -23.63 8.82 -30.31
C GLN A 212 -22.60 9.13 -29.22
N LEU A 213 -22.87 10.11 -28.34
CA LEU A 213 -21.96 10.48 -27.26
C LEU A 213 -21.82 9.34 -26.22
N THR A 214 -22.90 8.63 -25.91
CA THR A 214 -22.86 7.47 -25.01
C THR A 214 -22.05 6.34 -25.63
N ARG A 215 -22.26 6.02 -26.91
CA ARG A 215 -21.46 5.03 -27.63
C ARG A 215 -19.99 5.38 -27.67
N ALA A 216 -19.65 6.64 -27.92
CA ALA A 216 -18.26 7.09 -27.94
C ALA A 216 -17.58 6.96 -26.56
N LYS A 217 -18.30 7.27 -25.47
CA LYS A 217 -17.81 7.07 -24.10
C LYS A 217 -17.58 5.59 -23.80
N LEU A 218 -18.58 4.75 -24.04
CA LEU A 218 -18.48 3.30 -23.82
C LEU A 218 -17.34 2.67 -24.63
N GLY A 219 -17.21 3.05 -25.92
CA GLY A 219 -16.10 2.60 -26.75
C GLY A 219 -14.73 2.98 -26.17
N ARG A 220 -14.57 4.22 -25.70
CA ARG A 220 -13.32 4.67 -25.08
C ARG A 220 -13.06 3.98 -23.72
N MET A 221 -14.09 3.74 -22.91
CA MET A 221 -13.96 2.98 -21.66
C MET A 221 -13.44 1.57 -21.94
N ALA A 222 -13.99 0.87 -22.94
CA ALA A 222 -13.54 -0.46 -23.36
C ALA A 222 -12.07 -0.44 -23.82
N VAL A 223 -11.67 0.54 -24.65
CA VAL A 223 -10.28 0.69 -25.12
C VAL A 223 -9.32 0.88 -23.95
N LEU A 224 -9.60 1.79 -23.03
CA LEU A 224 -8.73 2.05 -21.87
C LEU A 224 -8.61 0.84 -20.94
N THR A 225 -9.73 0.15 -20.70
CA THR A 225 -9.74 -1.08 -19.87
C THR A 225 -8.88 -2.17 -20.51
N GLN A 226 -9.02 -2.38 -21.82
CA GLN A 226 -8.27 -3.41 -22.52
C GLN A 226 -6.79 -3.07 -22.64
N ALA A 227 -6.45 -1.80 -22.97
CA ALA A 227 -5.07 -1.33 -23.00
C ALA A 227 -4.38 -1.49 -21.63
N GLY A 228 -5.05 -1.07 -20.55
CA GLY A 228 -4.56 -1.22 -19.18
C GLY A 228 -4.33 -2.68 -18.79
N ARG A 229 -5.24 -3.58 -19.19
CA ARG A 229 -5.12 -5.03 -18.94
C ARG A 229 -3.89 -5.62 -19.65
N GLN A 230 -3.74 -5.35 -20.94
CA GLN A 230 -2.60 -5.88 -21.73
C GLN A 230 -1.28 -5.32 -21.23
N PHE A 231 -1.22 -4.04 -20.88
CA PHE A 231 -0.02 -3.45 -20.29
C PHE A 231 0.32 -4.09 -18.95
N SER A 232 -0.68 -4.33 -18.08
CA SER A 232 -0.46 -5.01 -16.80
C SER A 232 0.07 -6.44 -16.99
N TYR A 233 -0.45 -7.20 -17.96
CA TYR A 233 0.05 -8.55 -18.26
C TYR A 233 1.48 -8.55 -18.82
N ALA A 234 1.80 -7.60 -19.70
CA ALA A 234 3.15 -7.46 -20.22
C ALA A 234 4.16 -7.18 -19.09
N VAL A 235 3.83 -6.27 -18.17
CA VAL A 235 4.67 -5.95 -17.01
C VAL A 235 4.77 -7.13 -16.05
N ALA A 236 3.67 -7.84 -15.79
CA ALA A 236 3.68 -9.05 -14.96
C ALA A 236 4.66 -10.10 -15.51
N THR A 237 4.69 -10.27 -16.85
CA THR A 237 5.61 -11.20 -17.52
C THR A 237 7.07 -10.77 -17.34
N LEU A 238 7.38 -9.47 -17.43
CA LEU A 238 8.73 -8.95 -17.17
C LEU A 238 9.13 -9.18 -15.71
N MET A 239 8.24 -8.84 -14.77
CA MET A 239 8.52 -9.01 -13.35
C MET A 239 8.72 -10.49 -12.95
N GLY A 240 8.04 -11.40 -13.61
CA GLY A 240 8.25 -12.84 -13.45
C GLY A 240 9.65 -13.31 -13.87
N LYS A 241 10.36 -12.52 -14.70
CA LYS A 241 11.75 -12.73 -15.10
C LYS A 241 12.76 -11.95 -14.23
N GLY A 242 12.29 -11.19 -13.24
CA GLY A 242 13.13 -10.32 -12.42
C GLY A 242 13.46 -8.97 -13.07
N GLU A 243 12.72 -8.58 -14.10
CA GLU A 243 12.85 -7.34 -14.87
C GLU A 243 11.61 -6.44 -14.64
N GLY A 244 11.55 -5.27 -15.26
CA GLY A 244 10.32 -4.47 -15.35
C GLY A 244 10.03 -3.56 -14.15
N ALA A 245 11.03 -3.21 -13.32
CA ALA A 245 10.86 -2.30 -12.17
C ALA A 245 10.36 -0.90 -12.58
N MET A 246 10.88 -0.37 -13.70
CA MET A 246 10.42 0.91 -14.28
C MET A 246 9.02 0.77 -14.86
N GLU A 247 8.77 -0.30 -15.60
CA GLU A 247 7.50 -0.60 -16.24
C GLU A 247 6.38 -0.81 -15.21
N ALA A 248 6.68 -1.36 -14.02
CA ALA A 248 5.74 -1.44 -12.90
C ALA A 248 5.29 -0.05 -12.44
N SER A 249 6.17 0.95 -12.47
CA SER A 249 5.82 2.35 -12.19
C SER A 249 5.00 2.97 -13.32
N MET A 250 5.38 2.69 -14.57
CA MET A 250 4.66 3.19 -15.75
C MET A 250 3.22 2.65 -15.82
N VAL A 251 3.04 1.34 -15.64
CA VAL A 251 1.72 0.73 -15.70
C VAL A 251 0.81 1.24 -14.57
N LYS A 252 1.34 1.40 -13.36
CA LYS A 252 0.59 1.98 -12.23
C LYS A 252 0.13 3.41 -12.54
N ALA A 253 1.04 4.27 -12.96
CA ALA A 253 0.73 5.66 -13.27
C ALA A 253 -0.31 5.79 -14.40
N TYR A 254 -0.19 4.98 -15.46
CA TYR A 254 -1.12 5.00 -16.58
C TYR A 254 -2.51 4.44 -16.21
N VAL A 255 -2.56 3.23 -15.65
CA VAL A 255 -3.82 2.50 -15.45
C VAL A 255 -4.67 3.12 -14.35
N CYS A 256 -4.05 3.66 -13.28
CA CYS A 256 -4.79 4.33 -12.22
C CYS A 256 -5.45 5.63 -12.71
N LYS A 257 -4.78 6.41 -13.56
CA LYS A 257 -5.39 7.59 -14.21
C LYS A 257 -6.51 7.20 -15.16
N ALA A 258 -6.34 6.14 -15.91
CA ALA A 258 -7.40 5.61 -16.76
C ALA A 258 -8.63 5.20 -15.96
N ALA A 259 -8.44 4.57 -14.77
CA ALA A 259 -9.52 4.17 -13.89
C ALA A 259 -10.32 5.36 -13.32
N GLU A 260 -9.66 6.46 -12.97
CA GLU A 260 -10.33 7.70 -12.57
C GLU A 260 -11.26 8.20 -13.69
N TRP A 261 -10.78 8.19 -14.94
CA TRP A 261 -11.58 8.63 -16.06
C TRP A 261 -12.74 7.68 -16.36
N VAL A 262 -12.50 6.37 -16.40
CA VAL A 262 -13.52 5.36 -16.71
C VAL A 262 -14.64 5.36 -15.66
N SER A 263 -14.29 5.41 -14.38
CA SER A 263 -15.29 5.45 -13.29
C SER A 263 -16.10 6.74 -13.29
N ARG A 264 -15.47 7.89 -13.61
CA ARG A 264 -16.15 9.16 -13.79
C ARG A 264 -17.17 9.12 -14.95
N GLU A 265 -16.79 8.54 -16.08
CA GLU A 265 -17.70 8.43 -17.24
C GLU A 265 -18.85 7.43 -16.95
N ALA A 266 -18.59 6.36 -16.21
CA ALA A 266 -19.64 5.45 -15.76
C ALA A 266 -20.68 6.18 -14.90
N MET A 267 -20.22 6.96 -13.91
CA MET A 267 -21.09 7.79 -13.09
C MET A 267 -21.87 8.80 -13.95
N GLN A 268 -21.24 9.45 -14.92
CA GLN A 268 -21.87 10.41 -15.80
C GLN A 268 -22.95 9.78 -16.70
N ILE A 269 -22.75 8.53 -17.18
CA ILE A 269 -23.76 7.79 -17.96
C ILE A 269 -24.99 7.49 -17.13
N HIS A 270 -24.82 7.21 -15.83
CA HIS A 270 -25.94 7.01 -14.90
C HIS A 270 -26.70 8.31 -14.56
N GLY A 271 -26.14 9.48 -14.87
CA GLY A 271 -26.73 10.77 -14.51
C GLY A 271 -26.89 10.93 -13.00
N GLY A 272 -28.03 11.45 -12.53
CA GLY A 272 -28.30 11.62 -11.10
C GLY A 272 -28.23 10.32 -10.29
N MET A 273 -28.62 9.19 -10.88
CA MET A 273 -28.54 7.88 -10.24
C MET A 273 -27.08 7.43 -9.99
N GLY A 274 -26.15 7.88 -10.80
CA GLY A 274 -24.72 7.59 -10.58
C GLY A 274 -24.13 8.31 -9.36
N TYR A 275 -24.78 9.36 -8.87
CA TYR A 275 -24.36 10.10 -7.65
C TYR A 275 -25.02 9.56 -6.37
N ALA A 276 -25.98 8.64 -6.49
CA ALA A 276 -26.60 7.98 -5.36
C ALA A 276 -25.75 6.80 -4.86
N GLU A 277 -25.61 6.65 -3.54
CA GLU A 277 -24.84 5.54 -2.94
C GLU A 277 -25.43 4.16 -3.22
N GLU A 278 -26.70 4.10 -3.62
CA GLU A 278 -27.43 2.91 -4.03
C GLU A 278 -26.79 2.24 -5.27
N PHE A 279 -26.22 3.04 -6.18
CA PHE A 279 -25.57 2.55 -7.40
C PHE A 279 -24.08 2.34 -7.22
N PRO A 280 -23.54 1.18 -7.66
CA PRO A 280 -22.14 0.82 -7.43
C PRO A 280 -21.14 1.78 -8.08
N VAL A 281 -21.53 2.50 -9.13
CA VAL A 281 -20.63 3.44 -9.84
C VAL A 281 -20.18 4.61 -8.97
N SER A 282 -20.98 5.04 -7.98
CA SER A 282 -20.58 6.06 -7.01
C SER A 282 -19.38 5.60 -6.18
N ARG A 283 -19.40 4.35 -5.69
CA ARG A 283 -18.30 3.74 -4.95
C ARG A 283 -17.08 3.51 -5.82
N LEU A 284 -17.28 2.97 -7.04
CA LEU A 284 -16.18 2.75 -8.00
C LEU A 284 -15.44 4.04 -8.32
N TYR A 285 -16.15 5.17 -8.46
CA TYR A 285 -15.55 6.48 -8.69
C TYR A 285 -14.69 6.94 -7.50
N VAL A 286 -15.22 6.85 -6.30
CA VAL A 286 -14.50 7.27 -5.09
C VAL A 286 -13.29 6.35 -4.83
N ASP A 287 -13.47 5.04 -4.97
CA ASP A 287 -12.43 4.05 -4.75
C ASP A 287 -11.32 4.10 -5.81
N ALA A 288 -11.63 4.47 -7.06
CA ALA A 288 -10.64 4.67 -8.11
C ALA A 288 -9.62 5.76 -7.78
N ARG A 289 -10.06 6.81 -7.06
CA ARG A 289 -9.20 7.98 -6.80
C ARG A 289 -7.97 7.66 -5.95
N VAL A 290 -8.09 6.78 -4.95
CA VAL A 290 -6.97 6.45 -4.07
C VAL A 290 -5.85 5.68 -4.80
N LEU A 291 -6.18 4.97 -5.90
CA LEU A 291 -5.22 4.18 -6.67
C LEU A 291 -4.08 5.02 -7.27
N SER A 292 -4.35 6.30 -7.57
CA SER A 292 -3.32 7.25 -8.03
C SER A 292 -2.51 7.87 -6.89
N ILE A 293 -2.92 7.68 -5.63
CA ILE A 293 -2.30 8.31 -4.46
C ILE A 293 -1.32 7.35 -3.78
N PHE A 294 -1.77 6.16 -3.41
CA PHE A 294 -0.95 5.20 -2.67
C PHE A 294 -0.02 4.38 -3.57
N GLU A 295 0.85 3.55 -2.99
CA GLU A 295 1.89 2.75 -3.70
C GLU A 295 2.80 3.61 -4.60
N GLY A 296 3.00 4.87 -4.19
CA GLY A 296 3.70 5.91 -4.94
C GLY A 296 2.74 6.79 -5.73
N ALA A 297 2.64 8.07 -5.33
CA ALA A 297 1.87 9.06 -6.06
C ALA A 297 2.36 9.15 -7.51
N ASP A 298 1.45 9.33 -8.45
CA ASP A 298 1.77 9.31 -9.89
C ASP A 298 2.88 10.30 -10.26
N GLU A 299 2.85 11.50 -9.67
CA GLU A 299 3.88 12.53 -9.87
C GLU A 299 5.25 12.08 -9.36
N THR A 300 5.29 11.40 -8.22
CA THR A 300 6.53 10.83 -7.66
C THR A 300 7.08 9.71 -8.54
N LEU A 301 6.21 8.83 -9.04
CA LEU A 301 6.63 7.76 -9.95
C LEU A 301 7.17 8.31 -11.26
N CYS A 302 6.47 9.28 -11.86
CA CYS A 302 6.90 9.89 -13.10
C CYS A 302 8.25 10.63 -12.94
N LEU A 303 8.42 11.42 -11.88
CA LEU A 303 9.61 12.26 -11.71
C LEU A 303 10.80 11.49 -11.13
N LYS A 304 10.58 10.75 -10.03
CA LYS A 304 11.68 10.15 -9.25
C LYS A 304 12.07 8.75 -9.71
N VAL A 305 11.18 8.04 -10.39
CA VAL A 305 11.46 6.68 -10.87
C VAL A 305 11.64 6.69 -12.38
N ILE A 306 10.60 7.02 -13.15
CA ILE A 306 10.59 6.87 -14.61
C ILE A 306 11.55 7.87 -15.26
N ALA A 307 11.34 9.17 -15.06
CA ALA A 307 12.18 10.19 -15.70
C ALA A 307 13.66 10.07 -15.29
N ARG A 308 13.93 9.77 -14.02
CA ARG A 308 15.31 9.57 -13.54
C ARG A 308 16.01 8.42 -14.26
N GLN A 309 15.36 7.28 -14.44
CA GLN A 309 15.96 6.13 -15.13
C GLN A 309 16.17 6.42 -16.63
N LEU A 310 15.21 7.09 -17.30
CA LEU A 310 15.34 7.47 -18.70
C LEU A 310 16.51 8.44 -18.94
N VAL A 311 16.71 9.40 -18.02
CA VAL A 311 17.80 10.38 -18.13
C VAL A 311 19.16 9.73 -17.83
N SER A 312 19.24 8.88 -16.78
CA SER A 312 20.50 8.20 -16.44
C SER A 312 20.93 7.13 -17.45
N ALA A 313 20.02 6.60 -18.24
CA ALA A 313 20.35 5.67 -19.33
C ALA A 313 20.96 6.36 -20.57
N GLN A 314 20.89 7.70 -20.64
CA GLN A 314 21.46 8.52 -21.73
C GLN A 314 22.81 9.16 -21.36
N SER A 315 23.23 9.08 -20.09
CA SER A 315 24.53 9.54 -19.57
C SER A 315 25.49 8.37 -19.35
#